data_76a7a7f33d324344fa8761f997e9083f
#
_entry.id   76a7a7f33d324344fa8761f997e9083f
#
_cell.length_a   1.000
_cell.length_b   1.000
_cell.length_c   1.000
_cell.angle_alpha   90.00
_cell.angle_beta   90.00
_cell.angle_gamma   90.00
#
_symmetry.space_group_name_H-M   'P 1'
#
loop_
_entity.id
_entity.type
_entity.pdbx_description
1 polymer ?
#
loop_
_entity_poly.entity_id
_entity_poly.type
_entity_poly.pdbx_seq_one_letter_code
_entity_poly.pdbx_strand_id
1 'polypeptide(L)'
;TDREGMLTYGFDERATYATNYYYPYFCKRMVELGFEDESKWLERRFVIPDKPYDRITKICDKLKEKLGVKDIADTLTVKEIVKQYGTKWFDTLNEAYGHLDGYVPVEGEAVKNVLKQFATIINERYISILVDKNDDVAAFGIVLPSICEPLIKHKGKLFPTGFIGVLHSIKKPKTLEMALIGVKKKYQNTGINSVVIARIMNHVVEDGIEDIESNPMLETNYNIQQ
;
A
#
# COMPACT_ATOMS: atom_id res chain seq x y z
N THR A 1 9.29 -0.95 -15.15
CA THR A 1 10.11 -1.17 -13.97
C THR A 1 9.42 -1.99 -12.91
N ASP A 2 8.22 -2.46 -13.16
CA ASP A 2 7.55 -3.39 -12.28
C ASP A 2 8.29 -4.72 -12.29
N ARG A 3 8.58 -5.28 -11.12
CA ARG A 3 9.28 -6.56 -10.94
C ARG A 3 10.80 -6.50 -11.13
N GLU A 4 11.41 -5.49 -10.57
CA GLU A 4 12.85 -5.43 -10.40
C GLU A 4 13.29 -6.16 -9.12
N GLY A 5 14.58 -6.45 -9.06
CA GLY A 5 15.18 -7.09 -7.90
C GLY A 5 15.07 -8.61 -7.90
N MET A 6 15.67 -9.23 -6.92
CA MET A 6 15.76 -10.66 -6.74
C MET A 6 15.64 -11.01 -5.26
N LEU A 7 14.84 -12.03 -4.94
CA LEU A 7 14.71 -12.52 -3.57
C LEU A 7 16.05 -13.09 -3.09
N THR A 8 16.55 -12.59 -1.97
CA THR A 8 17.81 -13.02 -1.36
C THR A 8 17.63 -13.67 0.00
N TYR A 9 16.49 -13.43 0.66
CA TYR A 9 16.16 -13.93 1.99
C TYR A 9 14.65 -14.17 2.11
N GLY A 10 14.22 -15.07 3.01
CA GLY A 10 12.81 -15.38 3.24
C GLY A 10 12.17 -16.26 2.17
N PHE A 11 12.92 -17.22 1.62
CA PHE A 11 12.44 -18.13 0.58
C PHE A 11 11.29 -19.05 1.02
N ASP A 12 11.10 -19.21 2.33
CA ASP A 12 10.05 -19.96 3.00
C ASP A 12 8.89 -19.11 3.48
N GLU A 13 9.01 -17.79 3.35
CA GLU A 13 7.95 -16.86 3.72
C GLU A 13 6.92 -16.71 2.60
N ARG A 14 5.70 -16.28 2.99
CA ARG A 14 4.66 -15.95 2.04
C ARG A 14 5.02 -14.65 1.32
N ALA A 15 5.10 -14.70 0.00
CA ALA A 15 5.32 -13.50 -0.81
C ALA A 15 4.05 -12.65 -0.90
N THR A 16 4.20 -11.31 -0.99
CA THR A 16 3.11 -10.42 -1.39
C THR A 16 2.86 -10.50 -2.89
N TYR A 17 1.78 -9.93 -3.38
CA TYR A 17 1.50 -9.86 -4.82
C TYR A 17 2.58 -9.11 -5.60
N ALA A 18 3.23 -8.13 -4.96
CA ALA A 18 4.29 -7.34 -5.57
C ALA A 18 5.65 -8.03 -5.57
N THR A 19 5.85 -9.05 -4.73
CA THR A 19 7.14 -9.71 -4.57
C THR A 19 7.44 -10.67 -5.72
N ASN A 20 8.66 -10.61 -6.24
CA ASN A 20 9.15 -11.60 -7.18
C ASN A 20 9.81 -12.74 -6.43
N TYR A 21 9.37 -13.98 -6.70
CA TYR A 21 10.01 -15.15 -6.16
C TYR A 21 11.06 -15.68 -7.14
N TYR A 22 12.26 -15.93 -6.62
CA TYR A 22 13.36 -16.56 -7.34
C TYR A 22 13.90 -17.73 -6.51
N TYR A 23 14.44 -18.74 -7.19
CA TYR A 23 15.10 -19.85 -6.50
C TYR A 23 16.44 -19.41 -5.91
N PRO A 24 16.87 -19.96 -4.74
CA PRO A 24 18.10 -19.54 -4.05
C PRO A 24 19.37 -19.59 -4.89
N TYR A 25 19.43 -20.49 -5.88
CA TYR A 25 20.59 -20.62 -6.74
C TYR A 25 20.84 -19.38 -7.63
N PHE A 26 19.80 -18.57 -7.92
CA PHE A 26 19.95 -17.36 -8.72
C PHE A 26 20.92 -16.37 -8.10
N CYS A 27 20.75 -16.08 -6.79
CA CYS A 27 21.64 -15.17 -6.06
C CYS A 27 23.10 -15.60 -6.18
N LYS A 28 23.35 -16.90 -5.97
CA LYS A 28 24.69 -17.46 -6.08
C LYS A 28 25.27 -17.28 -7.48
N ARG A 29 24.47 -17.53 -8.51
CA ARG A 29 24.94 -17.39 -9.91
C ARG A 29 25.21 -15.94 -10.31
N MET A 30 24.39 -15.00 -9.81
CA MET A 30 24.65 -13.59 -10.08
C MET A 30 25.98 -13.14 -9.48
N VAL A 31 26.27 -13.52 -8.23
CA VAL A 31 27.57 -13.24 -7.59
C VAL A 31 28.74 -13.90 -8.34
N GLU A 32 28.59 -15.16 -8.76
CA GLU A 32 29.61 -15.87 -9.55
C GLU A 32 29.88 -15.18 -10.92
N LEU A 33 28.89 -14.48 -11.47
CA LEU A 33 29.01 -13.71 -12.71
C LEU A 33 29.57 -12.30 -12.49
N GLY A 34 29.85 -11.91 -11.24
CA GLY A 34 30.46 -10.62 -10.89
C GLY A 34 29.46 -9.49 -10.65
N PHE A 35 28.18 -9.81 -10.46
CA PHE A 35 27.20 -8.81 -10.04
C PHE A 35 27.33 -8.54 -8.54
N GLU A 36 27.10 -7.30 -8.13
CA GLU A 36 27.10 -6.83 -6.75
C GLU A 36 25.74 -6.28 -6.36
N ASP A 37 25.44 -6.25 -5.03
CA ASP A 37 24.22 -5.65 -4.52
C ASP A 37 24.29 -4.13 -4.70
N GLU A 38 23.32 -3.55 -5.41
CA GLU A 38 23.19 -2.11 -5.57
C GLU A 38 22.30 -1.51 -4.47
N SER A 39 21.16 -2.13 -4.23
CA SER A 39 20.20 -1.70 -3.23
C SER A 39 19.47 -2.89 -2.61
N LYS A 40 18.96 -2.70 -1.39
CA LYS A 40 18.18 -3.71 -0.66
C LYS A 40 16.78 -3.20 -0.37
N TRP A 41 15.83 -4.09 -0.55
CA TRP A 41 14.41 -3.87 -0.28
C TRP A 41 13.95 -4.85 0.78
N LEU A 42 13.20 -4.34 1.76
CA LEU A 42 12.71 -5.13 2.88
C LEU A 42 11.18 -5.20 2.83
N GLU A 43 10.65 -6.39 3.04
CA GLU A 43 9.23 -6.60 3.34
C GLU A 43 9.08 -6.94 4.82
N ARG A 44 8.00 -6.48 5.41
CA ARG A 44 7.71 -6.66 6.84
C ARG A 44 6.27 -7.09 7.02
N ARG A 45 6.06 -7.99 7.98
CA ARG A 45 4.74 -8.39 8.44
C ARG A 45 4.45 -7.75 9.78
N PHE A 46 3.29 -7.10 9.88
CA PHE A 46 2.81 -6.45 11.09
C PHE A 46 1.61 -7.22 11.61
N VAL A 47 1.73 -7.76 12.81
CA VAL A 47 0.60 -8.39 13.52
C VAL A 47 -0.29 -7.29 14.08
N ILE A 48 -1.58 -7.40 13.86
CA ILE A 48 -2.55 -6.40 14.28
C ILE A 48 -2.89 -6.58 15.76
N PRO A 49 -2.95 -5.50 16.55
CA PRO A 49 -3.37 -5.57 17.93
C PRO A 49 -4.87 -5.87 18.07
N ASP A 50 -5.25 -6.51 19.16
CA ASP A 50 -6.66 -6.88 19.45
C ASP A 50 -7.59 -5.66 19.65
N LYS A 51 -7.02 -4.48 19.90
CA LYS A 51 -7.78 -3.26 20.21
C LYS A 51 -7.20 -2.03 19.52
N PRO A 52 -8.05 -1.09 19.09
CA PRO A 52 -7.60 0.19 18.56
C PRO A 52 -6.81 0.99 19.58
N TYR A 53 -5.89 1.81 19.08
CA TYR A 53 -5.14 2.74 19.91
C TYR A 53 -5.91 4.06 20.11
N ASP A 54 -6.91 4.08 20.99
CA ASP A 54 -7.79 5.25 21.25
C ASP A 54 -7.02 6.56 21.46
N ARG A 55 -5.88 6.49 22.17
CA ARG A 55 -5.03 7.67 22.41
C ARG A 55 -4.45 8.22 21.10
N ILE A 56 -3.99 7.33 20.22
CA ILE A 56 -3.41 7.72 18.93
C ILE A 56 -4.50 8.31 18.05
N THR A 57 -5.68 7.67 17.98
CA THR A 57 -6.83 8.16 17.23
C THR A 57 -7.21 9.58 17.66
N LYS A 58 -7.33 9.87 18.96
CA LYS A 58 -7.63 11.23 19.48
C LYS A 58 -6.54 12.25 19.13
N ILE A 59 -5.26 11.86 19.10
CA ILE A 59 -4.17 12.74 18.67
C ILE A 59 -4.28 13.03 17.19
N CYS A 60 -4.57 12.02 16.38
CA CYS A 60 -4.74 12.16 14.93
C CYS A 60 -5.95 13.03 14.57
N ASP A 61 -7.06 12.94 15.31
CA ASP A 61 -8.21 13.82 15.11
C ASP A 61 -7.87 15.29 15.35
N LYS A 62 -7.19 15.59 16.47
CA LYS A 62 -6.69 16.96 16.73
C LYS A 62 -5.71 17.43 15.65
N LEU A 63 -4.90 16.52 15.12
CA LEU A 63 -3.95 16.85 14.07
C LEU A 63 -4.66 17.15 12.74
N LYS A 64 -5.72 16.40 12.38
CA LYS A 64 -6.58 16.70 11.24
C LYS A 64 -7.16 18.13 11.32
N GLU A 65 -7.72 18.49 12.48
CA GLU A 65 -8.25 19.82 12.72
C GLU A 65 -7.17 20.90 12.59
N LYS A 66 -6.02 20.71 13.23
CA LYS A 66 -4.88 21.63 13.16
C LYS A 66 -4.35 21.85 11.75
N LEU A 67 -4.26 20.79 10.96
CA LEU A 67 -3.80 20.84 9.57
C LEU A 67 -4.88 21.32 8.59
N GLY A 68 -6.14 21.41 9.03
CA GLY A 68 -7.28 21.77 8.19
C GLY A 68 -7.52 20.76 7.06
N VAL A 69 -7.35 19.48 7.35
CA VAL A 69 -7.56 18.38 6.39
C VAL A 69 -8.75 17.52 6.81
N LYS A 70 -9.43 16.94 5.83
CA LYS A 70 -10.52 15.97 6.04
C LYS A 70 -10.25 14.69 5.24
N ASP A 71 -10.68 13.54 5.77
CA ASP A 71 -10.63 12.30 5.02
C ASP A 71 -11.89 12.13 4.17
N ILE A 72 -11.73 12.09 2.86
CA ILE A 72 -12.86 11.96 1.94
C ILE A 72 -13.37 10.52 1.81
N ALA A 73 -12.58 9.52 2.24
CA ALA A 73 -13.02 8.14 2.28
C ALA A 73 -14.04 7.86 3.40
N ASP A 74 -14.28 8.82 4.31
CA ASP A 74 -15.37 8.75 5.29
C ASP A 74 -16.75 9.06 4.68
N THR A 75 -16.78 9.70 3.51
CA THR A 75 -18.04 10.23 2.93
C THR A 75 -18.26 9.86 1.46
N LEU A 76 -17.21 9.48 0.75
CA LEU A 76 -17.27 9.16 -0.67
C LEU A 76 -16.92 7.70 -0.93
N THR A 77 -17.60 7.10 -1.89
CA THR A 77 -17.25 5.78 -2.40
C THR A 77 -15.96 5.84 -3.24
N VAL A 78 -15.27 4.70 -3.39
CA VAL A 78 -14.07 4.62 -4.25
C VAL A 78 -14.33 5.16 -5.66
N LYS A 79 -15.51 4.89 -6.25
CA LYS A 79 -15.87 5.41 -7.58
C LYS A 79 -15.94 6.93 -7.62
N GLU A 80 -16.51 7.54 -6.59
CA GLU A 80 -16.60 9.00 -6.47
C GLU A 80 -15.23 9.62 -6.23
N ILE A 81 -14.42 9.02 -5.37
CA ILE A 81 -13.03 9.43 -5.11
C ILE A 81 -12.23 9.41 -6.43
N VAL A 82 -12.27 8.31 -7.15
CA VAL A 82 -11.56 8.17 -8.44
C VAL A 82 -12.03 9.21 -9.44
N LYS A 83 -13.35 9.45 -9.54
CA LYS A 83 -13.93 10.42 -10.46
C LYS A 83 -13.55 11.87 -10.12
N GLN A 84 -13.57 12.24 -8.84
CA GLN A 84 -13.41 13.62 -8.40
C GLN A 84 -11.96 13.98 -8.10
N TYR A 85 -11.19 13.03 -7.54
CA TYR A 85 -9.84 13.27 -7.00
C TYR A 85 -8.75 12.45 -7.69
N GLY A 86 -9.09 11.58 -8.63
CA GLY A 86 -8.13 10.66 -9.24
C GLY A 86 -6.88 11.37 -9.81
N THR A 87 -7.04 12.47 -10.55
CA THR A 87 -5.91 13.23 -11.07
C THR A 87 -5.08 13.85 -9.93
N LYS A 88 -5.73 14.56 -8.99
CA LYS A 88 -5.07 15.18 -7.84
C LYS A 88 -4.32 14.17 -6.96
N TRP A 89 -4.87 12.95 -6.86
CA TRP A 89 -4.22 11.86 -6.16
C TRP A 89 -2.92 11.45 -6.85
N PHE A 90 -2.94 11.27 -8.18
CA PHE A 90 -1.73 10.95 -8.93
C PHE A 90 -0.71 12.09 -8.97
N ASP A 91 -1.14 13.34 -8.97
CA ASP A 91 -0.24 14.49 -8.80
C ASP A 91 0.51 14.40 -7.47
N THR A 92 -0.21 14.05 -6.39
CA THR A 92 0.41 13.84 -5.07
C THR A 92 1.32 12.61 -5.05
N LEU A 93 0.95 11.52 -5.73
CA LEU A 93 1.79 10.33 -5.90
C LEU A 93 3.10 10.69 -6.60
N ASN A 94 3.02 11.36 -7.75
CA ASN A 94 4.18 11.77 -8.53
C ASN A 94 5.09 12.73 -7.74
N GLU A 95 4.51 13.65 -6.96
CA GLU A 95 5.28 14.56 -6.09
C GLU A 95 5.99 13.80 -4.96
N ALA A 96 5.29 12.83 -4.35
CA ALA A 96 5.82 12.07 -3.22
C ALA A 96 6.93 11.09 -3.63
N TYR A 97 6.80 10.48 -4.81
CA TYR A 97 7.68 9.40 -5.27
C TYR A 97 8.72 9.86 -6.30
N GLY A 98 8.56 11.05 -6.89
CA GLY A 98 9.42 11.54 -7.98
C GLY A 98 10.89 11.72 -7.64
N HIS A 99 11.27 11.60 -6.38
CA HIS A 99 12.66 11.63 -5.92
C HIS A 99 13.30 10.25 -5.76
N LEU A 100 12.51 9.17 -5.91
CA LEU A 100 12.99 7.80 -5.77
C LEU A 100 13.63 7.33 -7.06
N ASP A 101 14.77 6.65 -6.95
CA ASP A 101 15.47 6.08 -8.09
C ASP A 101 14.57 5.06 -8.82
N GLY A 102 14.56 5.15 -10.15
CA GLY A 102 13.75 4.28 -11.00
C GLY A 102 12.26 4.64 -11.06
N TYR A 103 11.77 5.65 -10.30
CA TYR A 103 10.37 6.06 -10.38
C TYR A 103 10.08 6.77 -11.72
N VAL A 104 9.05 6.28 -12.40
CA VAL A 104 8.52 6.91 -13.62
C VAL A 104 7.16 7.52 -13.30
N PRO A 105 6.98 8.85 -13.48
CA PRO A 105 5.71 9.51 -13.24
C PRO A 105 4.58 8.88 -14.05
N VAL A 106 3.44 8.68 -13.41
CA VAL A 106 2.23 8.17 -14.05
C VAL A 106 1.38 9.36 -14.48
N GLU A 107 1.16 9.52 -15.78
CA GLU A 107 0.50 10.69 -16.36
C GLU A 107 -0.52 10.30 -17.43
N GLY A 108 -1.41 11.25 -17.76
CA GLY A 108 -2.32 11.15 -18.89
C GLY A 108 -3.25 9.93 -18.83
N GLU A 109 -3.22 9.11 -19.86
CA GLU A 109 -4.10 7.95 -20.00
C GLU A 109 -3.70 6.78 -19.10
N ALA A 110 -2.42 6.69 -18.71
CA ALA A 110 -1.94 5.69 -17.77
C ALA A 110 -2.63 5.85 -16.39
N VAL A 111 -2.82 7.09 -15.92
CA VAL A 111 -3.58 7.38 -14.70
C VAL A 111 -4.97 6.77 -14.74
N LYS A 112 -5.71 6.97 -15.85
CA LYS A 112 -7.08 6.44 -16.00
C LYS A 112 -7.11 4.91 -15.95
N ASN A 113 -6.15 4.26 -16.59
CA ASN A 113 -6.05 2.81 -16.63
C ASN A 113 -5.74 2.22 -15.24
N VAL A 114 -4.78 2.82 -14.53
CA VAL A 114 -4.43 2.41 -13.17
C VAL A 114 -5.61 2.62 -12.23
N LEU A 115 -6.23 3.79 -12.23
CA LEU A 115 -7.43 4.08 -11.42
C LEU A 115 -8.57 3.10 -11.67
N LYS A 116 -8.81 2.74 -12.94
CA LYS A 116 -9.85 1.77 -13.30
C LYS A 116 -9.55 0.37 -12.74
N GLN A 117 -8.29 -0.04 -12.77
CA GLN A 117 -7.87 -1.32 -12.18
C GLN A 117 -8.01 -1.31 -10.66
N PHE A 118 -7.49 -0.28 -10.00
CA PHE A 118 -7.56 -0.14 -8.55
C PHE A 118 -9.00 -0.05 -8.03
N ALA A 119 -9.89 0.67 -8.72
CA ALA A 119 -11.28 0.83 -8.31
C ALA A 119 -12.05 -0.49 -8.17
N THR A 120 -11.53 -1.61 -8.70
CA THR A 120 -12.16 -2.93 -8.59
C THR A 120 -11.74 -3.72 -7.36
N ILE A 121 -10.61 -3.38 -6.76
CA ILE A 121 -10.00 -4.14 -5.64
C ILE A 121 -9.87 -3.32 -4.36
N ILE A 122 -9.96 -2.00 -4.44
CA ILE A 122 -9.91 -1.10 -3.29
C ILE A 122 -11.23 -1.19 -2.51
N ASN A 123 -11.09 -1.23 -1.18
CA ASN A 123 -12.20 -1.11 -0.25
C ASN A 123 -12.06 0.24 0.50
N GLU A 124 -13.13 1.01 0.62
CA GLU A 124 -13.17 2.31 1.28
C GLU A 124 -12.65 2.26 2.74
N ARG A 125 -12.81 1.13 3.39
CA ARG A 125 -12.34 0.94 4.77
C ARG A 125 -10.82 0.93 4.89
N TYR A 126 -10.12 0.47 3.85
CA TYR A 126 -8.66 0.29 3.87
C TYR A 126 -7.90 1.33 3.07
N ILE A 127 -8.55 2.46 2.78
CA ILE A 127 -7.90 3.63 2.20
C ILE A 127 -8.09 4.83 3.11
N SER A 128 -7.21 5.82 2.96
CA SER A 128 -7.36 7.16 3.53
C SER A 128 -6.89 8.15 2.50
N ILE A 129 -7.70 9.16 2.23
CA ILE A 129 -7.34 10.25 1.31
C ILE A 129 -7.68 11.57 1.99
N LEU A 130 -6.64 12.24 2.45
CA LEU A 130 -6.76 13.52 3.14
C LEU A 130 -6.73 14.66 2.13
N VAL A 131 -7.78 15.48 2.12
CA VAL A 131 -7.85 16.69 1.31
C VAL A 131 -7.78 17.92 2.20
N ASP A 132 -7.12 18.97 1.71
CA ASP A 132 -6.98 20.23 2.40
C ASP A 132 -8.15 21.18 2.07
N LYS A 133 -8.13 22.38 2.69
CA LYS A 133 -9.13 23.43 2.47
C LYS A 133 -9.23 23.96 1.05
N ASN A 134 -8.22 23.72 0.22
CA ASN A 134 -8.21 24.08 -1.20
C ASN A 134 -8.71 22.93 -2.08
N ASP A 135 -9.28 21.90 -1.48
CA ASP A 135 -9.75 20.70 -2.16
C ASP A 135 -8.62 19.96 -2.91
N ASP A 136 -7.40 20.00 -2.35
CA ASP A 136 -6.22 19.34 -2.91
C ASP A 136 -5.82 18.14 -2.04
N VAL A 137 -5.32 17.05 -2.67
CA VAL A 137 -4.89 15.86 -1.93
C VAL A 137 -3.60 16.14 -1.19
N ALA A 138 -3.66 16.12 0.14
CA ALA A 138 -2.54 16.39 1.05
C ALA A 138 -1.72 15.14 1.36
N ALA A 139 -2.40 14.02 1.58
CA ALA A 139 -1.81 12.72 1.85
C ALA A 139 -2.80 11.62 1.51
N PHE A 140 -2.28 10.42 1.25
CA PHE A 140 -3.11 9.25 1.03
C PHE A 140 -2.40 7.97 1.50
N GLY A 141 -3.18 6.93 1.77
CA GLY A 141 -2.71 5.59 2.02
C GLY A 141 -3.70 4.57 1.48
N ILE A 142 -3.18 3.49 0.93
CA ILE A 142 -3.96 2.40 0.35
C ILE A 142 -3.39 1.09 0.83
N VAL A 143 -4.28 0.27 1.33
CA VAL A 143 -4.00 -1.11 1.72
C VAL A 143 -5.00 -2.00 0.99
N LEU A 144 -4.53 -3.09 0.42
CA LEU A 144 -5.32 -3.97 -0.42
C LEU A 144 -5.51 -5.33 0.27
N PRO A 145 -6.64 -6.01 0.05
CA PRO A 145 -6.79 -7.40 0.43
C PRO A 145 -5.74 -8.30 -0.20
N SER A 146 -5.03 -9.10 0.59
CA SER A 146 -4.11 -10.10 0.05
C SER A 146 -4.87 -11.22 -0.65
N ILE A 147 -4.45 -11.53 -1.87
CA ILE A 147 -4.95 -12.65 -2.66
C ILE A 147 -3.96 -13.82 -2.74
N CYS A 148 -2.84 -13.72 -2.03
CA CYS A 148 -1.73 -14.68 -2.15
C CYS A 148 -2.12 -16.05 -1.61
N GLU A 149 -2.80 -16.14 -0.47
CA GLU A 149 -3.20 -17.43 0.13
C GLU A 149 -4.06 -18.28 -0.83
N PRO A 150 -5.16 -17.79 -1.41
CA PRO A 150 -5.93 -18.58 -2.37
C PRO A 150 -5.15 -18.90 -3.64
N LEU A 151 -4.24 -18.02 -4.10
CA LEU A 151 -3.39 -18.32 -5.26
C LEU A 151 -2.41 -19.45 -4.96
N ILE A 152 -1.76 -19.45 -3.80
CA ILE A 152 -0.86 -20.52 -3.36
C ILE A 152 -1.62 -21.84 -3.26
N LYS A 153 -2.78 -21.85 -2.58
CA LYS A 153 -3.63 -23.03 -2.41
C LYS A 153 -4.03 -23.69 -3.74
N HIS A 154 -4.31 -22.88 -4.75
CA HIS A 154 -4.69 -23.35 -6.08
C HIS A 154 -3.54 -23.39 -7.08
N LYS A 155 -2.27 -23.22 -6.62
CA LYS A 155 -1.06 -23.23 -7.47
C LYS A 155 -1.18 -22.27 -8.67
N GLY A 156 -1.72 -21.08 -8.43
CA GLY A 156 -1.96 -20.04 -9.45
C GLY A 156 -3.13 -20.30 -10.39
N LYS A 157 -3.85 -21.42 -10.28
CA LYS A 157 -4.97 -21.75 -11.17
C LYS A 157 -6.27 -21.10 -10.66
N LEU A 158 -6.84 -20.20 -11.45
CA LEU A 158 -8.10 -19.55 -11.12
C LEU A 158 -9.32 -20.46 -11.39
N PHE A 159 -9.26 -21.30 -12.43
CA PHE A 159 -10.37 -22.17 -12.78
C PHE A 159 -10.06 -23.63 -12.43
N PRO A 160 -11.09 -24.43 -12.00
CA PRO A 160 -12.51 -24.04 -11.90
C PRO A 160 -12.88 -23.35 -10.57
N THR A 161 -12.08 -23.44 -9.50
CA THR A 161 -12.49 -23.01 -8.14
C THR A 161 -11.61 -21.95 -7.50
N GLY A 162 -10.41 -21.70 -8.02
CA GLY A 162 -9.46 -20.74 -7.43
C GLY A 162 -10.00 -19.32 -7.38
N PHE A 163 -10.79 -18.90 -8.39
CA PHE A 163 -11.40 -17.57 -8.40
C PHE A 163 -12.37 -17.34 -7.23
N ILE A 164 -13.04 -18.37 -6.72
CA ILE A 164 -13.93 -18.28 -5.55
C ILE A 164 -13.12 -17.89 -4.31
N GLY A 165 -11.95 -18.51 -4.13
CA GLY A 165 -11.04 -18.17 -3.04
C GLY A 165 -10.55 -16.73 -3.13
N VAL A 166 -10.17 -16.28 -4.31
CA VAL A 166 -9.75 -14.89 -4.55
C VAL A 166 -10.87 -13.90 -4.23
N LEU A 167 -12.09 -14.13 -4.74
CA LEU A 167 -13.24 -13.28 -4.45
C LEU A 167 -13.59 -13.26 -2.96
N HIS A 168 -13.43 -14.40 -2.27
CA HIS A 168 -13.64 -14.47 -0.83
C HIS A 168 -12.61 -13.62 -0.07
N SER A 169 -11.32 -13.72 -0.41
CA SER A 169 -10.26 -12.93 0.21
C SER A 169 -10.42 -11.43 -0.03
N ILE A 170 -10.93 -11.02 -1.21
CA ILE A 170 -11.24 -9.60 -1.47
C ILE A 170 -12.39 -9.11 -0.58
N LYS A 171 -13.43 -9.93 -0.38
CA LYS A 171 -14.63 -9.53 0.39
C LYS A 171 -14.44 -9.63 1.90
N LYS A 172 -13.68 -10.61 2.36
CA LYS A 172 -13.40 -10.89 3.77
C LYS A 172 -11.92 -11.21 3.94
N PRO A 173 -11.07 -10.21 3.83
CA PRO A 173 -9.63 -10.42 3.96
C PRO A 173 -9.26 -10.81 5.39
N LYS A 174 -8.25 -11.66 5.53
CA LYS A 174 -7.57 -11.95 6.79
C LYS A 174 -6.23 -11.21 6.86
N THR A 175 -5.59 -11.05 5.71
CA THR A 175 -4.34 -10.35 5.52
C THR A 175 -4.54 -9.23 4.53
N LEU A 176 -3.93 -8.09 4.80
CA LEU A 176 -3.87 -6.97 3.88
C LEU A 176 -2.43 -6.75 3.42
N GLU A 177 -2.26 -6.10 2.27
CA GLU A 177 -0.97 -5.71 1.71
C GLU A 177 -0.92 -4.19 1.57
N MET A 178 0.13 -3.56 2.12
CA MET A 178 0.35 -2.13 1.96
C MET A 178 0.71 -1.85 0.51
N ALA A 179 -0.12 -1.09 -0.20
CA ALA A 179 0.13 -0.79 -1.60
C ALA A 179 0.90 0.52 -1.76
N LEU A 180 0.33 1.62 -1.32
CA LEU A 180 0.89 2.95 -1.51
C LEU A 180 0.60 3.85 -0.30
N ILE A 181 1.57 4.69 0.06
CA ILE A 181 1.39 5.80 0.98
C ILE A 181 2.15 7.00 0.44
N GLY A 182 1.50 8.15 0.36
CA GLY A 182 2.13 9.36 -0.16
C GLY A 182 1.71 10.60 0.61
N VAL A 183 2.67 11.50 0.79
CA VAL A 183 2.46 12.78 1.48
C VAL A 183 3.04 13.90 0.61
N LYS A 184 2.21 14.88 0.27
CA LYS A 184 2.61 16.06 -0.47
C LYS A 184 3.71 16.82 0.28
N LYS A 185 4.72 17.33 -0.41
CA LYS A 185 5.92 17.97 0.20
C LYS A 185 5.58 18.97 1.30
N LYS A 186 4.57 19.83 1.08
CA LYS A 186 4.15 20.85 2.06
C LYS A 186 3.61 20.30 3.38
N TYR A 187 3.25 19.00 3.42
CA TYR A 187 2.73 18.31 4.61
C TYR A 187 3.71 17.30 5.20
N GLN A 188 4.88 17.11 4.59
CA GLN A 188 5.91 16.25 5.16
C GLN A 188 6.39 16.79 6.52
N ASN A 189 6.80 15.89 7.40
CA ASN A 189 7.23 16.21 8.77
C ASN A 189 6.16 16.86 9.67
N THR A 190 4.90 16.87 9.27
CA THR A 190 3.78 17.36 10.10
C THR A 190 3.12 16.25 10.93
N GLY A 191 3.45 14.99 10.68
CA GLY A 191 2.79 13.81 11.26
C GLY A 191 1.51 13.40 10.53
N ILE A 192 1.18 13.99 9.37
CA ILE A 192 -0.03 13.68 8.61
C ILE A 192 -0.13 12.21 8.20
N ASN A 193 0.99 11.53 7.98
CA ASN A 193 1.05 10.10 7.72
C ASN A 193 0.42 9.27 8.85
N SER A 194 0.58 9.70 10.12
CA SER A 194 -0.04 9.04 11.26
C SER A 194 -1.57 9.13 11.22
N VAL A 195 -2.12 10.21 10.67
CA VAL A 195 -3.57 10.36 10.48
C VAL A 195 -4.09 9.34 9.46
N VAL A 196 -3.38 9.19 8.34
CA VAL A 196 -3.68 8.20 7.30
C VAL A 196 -3.65 6.78 7.88
N ILE A 197 -2.58 6.45 8.59
CA ILE A 197 -2.38 5.12 9.19
C ILE A 197 -3.43 4.85 10.27
N ALA A 198 -3.70 5.81 11.17
CA ALA A 198 -4.65 5.62 12.26
C ALA A 198 -6.07 5.30 11.76
N ARG A 199 -6.54 5.97 10.70
CA ARG A 199 -7.84 5.66 10.11
C ARG A 199 -7.89 4.23 9.59
N ILE A 200 -6.91 3.83 8.79
CA ILE A 200 -6.85 2.47 8.22
C ILE A 200 -6.78 1.44 9.34
N MET A 201 -5.91 1.66 10.33
CA MET A 201 -5.73 0.74 11.45
C MET A 201 -6.98 0.55 12.31
N ASN A 202 -7.80 1.60 12.50
CA ASN A 202 -9.06 1.47 13.22
C ASN A 202 -9.99 0.48 12.50
N HIS A 203 -10.14 0.59 11.18
CA HIS A 203 -10.96 -0.35 10.42
C HIS A 203 -10.37 -1.75 10.34
N VAL A 204 -9.05 -1.85 10.26
CA VAL A 204 -8.32 -3.13 10.26
C VAL A 204 -8.60 -3.92 11.54
N VAL A 205 -8.56 -3.24 12.70
CA VAL A 205 -8.86 -3.86 13.99
C VAL A 205 -10.34 -4.21 14.11
N GLU A 206 -11.25 -3.30 13.72
CA GLU A 206 -12.70 -3.53 13.72
C GLU A 206 -13.11 -4.75 12.87
N ASP A 207 -12.44 -4.96 11.74
CA ASP A 207 -12.74 -6.04 10.79
C ASP A 207 -12.06 -7.36 11.18
N GLY A 208 -11.26 -7.38 12.24
CA GLY A 208 -10.55 -8.57 12.71
C GLY A 208 -9.49 -9.08 11.76
N ILE A 209 -8.81 -8.16 11.05
CA ILE A 209 -7.66 -8.50 10.20
C ILE A 209 -6.53 -9.02 11.07
N GLU A 210 -5.92 -10.13 10.65
CA GLU A 210 -4.88 -10.81 11.43
C GLU A 210 -3.52 -10.14 11.27
N ASP A 211 -3.17 -9.73 10.04
CA ASP A 211 -1.87 -9.11 9.74
C ASP A 211 -1.91 -8.21 8.50
N ILE A 212 -0.90 -7.33 8.41
CA ILE A 212 -0.62 -6.51 7.24
C ILE A 212 0.82 -6.80 6.79
N GLU A 213 1.00 -7.01 5.50
CA GLU A 213 2.31 -7.16 4.87
C GLU A 213 2.67 -5.87 4.11
N SER A 214 3.90 -5.39 4.30
CA SER A 214 4.39 -4.30 3.47
C SER A 214 4.80 -4.82 2.11
N ASN A 215 4.69 -3.99 1.09
CA ASN A 215 5.41 -4.20 -0.16
C ASN A 215 6.91 -3.94 0.04
N PRO A 216 7.78 -4.30 -0.94
CA PRO A 216 9.19 -4.00 -0.87
C PRO A 216 9.45 -2.51 -0.58
N MET A 217 10.15 -2.24 0.50
CA MET A 217 10.53 -0.90 0.94
C MET A 217 12.04 -0.76 0.90
N LEU A 218 12.54 0.29 0.25
CA LEU A 218 13.98 0.54 0.16
C LEU A 218 14.58 0.66 1.57
N GLU A 219 15.64 -0.10 1.86
CA GLU A 219 16.29 -0.15 3.17
C GLU A 219 16.75 1.24 3.65
N THR A 220 17.15 2.11 2.73
CA THR A 220 17.58 3.49 3.02
C THR A 220 16.43 4.48 3.21
N ASN A 221 15.18 4.06 3.04
CA ASN A 221 14.02 4.92 3.25
C ASN A 221 13.61 4.95 4.74
N TYR A 222 14.34 5.71 5.53
CA TYR A 222 14.13 5.84 7.00
C TYR A 222 12.74 6.36 7.38
N ASN A 223 12.05 7.07 6.50
CA ASN A 223 10.70 7.59 6.77
C ASN A 223 9.62 6.49 6.85
N ILE A 224 9.88 5.34 6.28
CA ILE A 224 8.96 4.19 6.29
C ILE A 224 9.35 3.16 7.35
N GLN A 225 10.57 3.25 7.88
CA GLN A 225 11.09 2.30 8.87
C GLN A 225 10.72 2.65 10.34
N GLN A 226 10.09 3.80 10.56
CA GLN A 226 9.61 4.25 11.87
C GLN A 226 8.16 3.82 12.08
#